data_2f561174bbaae9c52cfb04d470fded23
#
_entry.id   2f561174bbaae9c52cfb04d470fded23
#
_cell.length_a   1.000
_cell.length_b   1.000
_cell.length_c   1.000
_cell.angle_alpha   90.00
_cell.angle_beta   90.00
_cell.angle_gamma   90.00
#
_symmetry.space_group_name_H-M   'P 1'
#
loop_
_entity.id
_entity.type
_entity.pdbx_description
1 polymer ?
#
loop_
_entity_poly.entity_id
_entity_poly.type
_entity_poly.pdbx_seq_one_letter_code
_entity_poly.pdbx_strand_id
1 'polypeptide(L)'
;NRIRNNVIPELEKLNPDFLNTINRVTKLASEINSYQNNLIRKKYPKLNLVENKNEISFDRLKFNLLEDIEKKLLVKTKCESFSNSIFMEKKHLDIVINKCLSESNNFSLDMPGTIIIKANKDKIIIKNLVSE
;
A
#
# COMPACT_ATOMS: atom_id res chain seq x y z
N ASN A 1 16.92 4.74 24.40
CA ASN A 1 16.95 4.30 23.02
C ASN A 1 18.17 3.43 22.74
N ARG A 2 18.02 2.10 22.83
CA ARG A 2 19.11 1.13 22.70
C ARG A 2 19.78 1.14 21.34
N ILE A 3 19.00 1.27 20.27
CA ILE A 3 19.54 1.25 18.90
C ILE A 3 20.47 2.44 18.70
N ARG A 4 20.00 3.63 19.02
CA ARG A 4 20.79 4.87 18.86
C ARG A 4 22.01 4.91 19.76
N ASN A 5 21.89 4.46 21.01
CA ASN A 5 22.95 4.61 22.00
C ASN A 5 23.96 3.44 22.00
N ASN A 6 23.53 2.23 21.61
CA ASN A 6 24.37 1.03 21.72
C ASN A 6 24.66 0.37 20.38
N VAL A 7 23.66 0.22 19.51
CA VAL A 7 23.81 -0.53 18.27
C VAL A 7 24.50 0.30 17.20
N ILE A 8 24.01 1.50 16.94
CA ILE A 8 24.59 2.37 15.90
C ILE A 8 26.06 2.69 16.16
N PRO A 9 26.48 3.07 17.39
CA PRO A 9 27.92 3.29 17.66
C PRO A 9 28.80 2.06 17.41
N GLU A 10 28.32 0.85 17.70
CA GLU A 10 29.07 -0.36 17.39
C GLU A 10 29.20 -0.62 15.89
N LEU A 11 28.13 -0.38 15.12
CA LEU A 11 28.17 -0.47 13.68
C LEU A 11 29.11 0.56 13.05
N GLU A 12 29.16 1.79 13.60
CA GLU A 12 30.07 2.83 13.14
C GLU A 12 31.55 2.48 13.39
N LYS A 13 31.86 1.76 14.47
CA LYS A 13 33.21 1.26 14.72
C LYS A 13 33.65 0.26 13.65
N LEU A 14 32.73 -0.60 13.19
CA LEU A 14 33.01 -1.58 12.15
C LEU A 14 33.09 -0.93 10.75
N ASN A 15 32.28 0.08 10.50
CA ASN A 15 32.23 0.82 9.27
C ASN A 15 31.96 2.30 9.55
N PRO A 16 33.03 3.14 9.59
CA PRO A 16 32.86 4.58 9.89
C PRO A 16 31.93 5.33 8.95
N ASP A 17 31.71 4.80 7.74
CA ASP A 17 30.82 5.41 6.75
C ASP A 17 29.39 4.83 6.79
N PHE A 18 29.08 4.05 7.81
CA PHE A 18 27.79 3.34 7.93
C PHE A 18 26.58 4.28 7.84
N LEU A 19 26.57 5.38 8.60
CA LEU A 19 25.45 6.32 8.60
C LEU A 19 25.27 7.00 7.23
N ASN A 20 26.37 7.37 6.58
CA ASN A 20 26.30 7.98 5.25
C ASN A 20 25.75 6.99 4.22
N THR A 21 26.16 5.72 4.30
CA THR A 21 25.65 4.67 3.43
C THR A 21 24.14 4.45 3.65
N ILE A 22 23.70 4.34 4.90
CA ILE A 22 22.28 4.19 5.24
C ILE A 22 21.47 5.39 4.75
N ASN A 23 21.97 6.61 4.95
CA ASN A 23 21.28 7.82 4.49
C ASN A 23 21.12 7.84 2.95
N ARG A 24 22.16 7.43 2.21
CA ARG A 24 22.09 7.35 0.76
C ARG A 24 21.07 6.32 0.29
N VAL A 25 21.09 5.13 0.90
CA VAL A 25 20.12 4.06 0.57
C VAL A 25 18.68 4.49 0.87
N THR A 26 18.47 5.11 2.03
CA THR A 26 17.15 5.61 2.43
C THR A 26 16.63 6.69 1.48
N LYS A 27 17.50 7.62 1.09
CA LYS A 27 17.16 8.67 0.12
C LYS A 27 16.77 8.07 -1.23
N LEU A 28 17.57 7.13 -1.74
CA LEU A 28 17.29 6.46 -3.01
C LEU A 28 15.97 5.68 -2.95
N ALA A 29 15.73 4.95 -1.87
CA ALA A 29 14.47 4.21 -1.68
C ALA A 29 13.26 5.15 -1.67
N SER A 30 13.38 6.32 -1.02
CA SER A 30 12.34 7.35 -1.00
C SER A 30 12.06 7.91 -2.39
N GLU A 31 13.11 8.18 -3.17
CA GLU A 31 12.99 8.67 -4.55
C GLU A 31 12.30 7.65 -5.45
N ILE A 32 12.68 6.37 -5.36
CA ILE A 32 12.06 5.27 -6.12
C ILE A 32 10.58 5.15 -5.74
N ASN A 33 10.27 5.21 -4.46
CA ASN A 33 8.91 5.10 -3.96
C ASN A 33 8.02 6.25 -4.47
N SER A 34 8.53 7.47 -4.46
CA SER A 34 7.84 8.65 -5.00
C SER A 34 7.59 8.51 -6.50
N TYR A 35 8.56 8.01 -7.23
CA TYR A 35 8.44 7.76 -8.67
C TYR A 35 7.36 6.72 -8.98
N GLN A 36 7.36 5.59 -8.27
CA GLN A 36 6.35 4.54 -8.42
C GLN A 36 4.94 5.07 -8.10
N ASN A 37 4.78 5.82 -7.03
CA ASN A 37 3.50 6.42 -6.66
C ASN A 37 2.99 7.39 -7.72
N ASN A 38 3.88 8.17 -8.33
CA ASN A 38 3.51 9.08 -9.42
C ASN A 38 3.07 8.33 -10.68
N LEU A 39 3.73 7.22 -10.99
CA LEU A 39 3.34 6.37 -12.13
C LEU A 39 1.93 5.80 -11.94
N ILE A 40 1.61 5.27 -10.76
CA ILE A 40 0.29 4.70 -10.53
C ILE A 40 -0.80 5.77 -10.51
N ARG A 41 -0.53 6.96 -9.99
CA ARG A 41 -1.48 8.09 -9.99
C ARG A 41 -1.95 8.45 -11.40
N LYS A 42 -1.09 8.33 -12.39
CA LYS A 42 -1.46 8.60 -13.80
C LYS A 42 -2.49 7.61 -14.34
N LYS A 43 -2.63 6.47 -13.70
CA LYS A 43 -3.60 5.43 -14.09
C LYS A 43 -4.95 5.55 -13.38
N TYR A 44 -5.06 6.36 -12.34
CA TYR A 44 -6.30 6.53 -11.57
C TYR A 44 -7.51 6.93 -12.42
N PRO A 45 -7.40 7.88 -13.36
CA PRO A 45 -8.55 8.23 -14.20
C PRO A 45 -9.09 7.06 -15.02
N LYS A 46 -8.20 6.16 -15.46
CA LYS A 46 -8.58 4.96 -16.22
C LYS A 46 -9.31 3.93 -15.37
N LEU A 47 -9.14 3.98 -14.05
CA LEU A 47 -9.78 3.08 -13.10
C LEU A 47 -11.15 3.58 -12.64
N ASN A 48 -11.58 4.75 -13.06
CA ASN A 48 -12.78 5.43 -12.56
C ASN A 48 -12.77 5.53 -11.02
N LEU A 49 -11.63 5.90 -10.48
CA LEU A 49 -11.42 5.96 -9.04
C LEU A 49 -12.21 7.11 -8.43
N VAL A 50 -12.99 6.78 -7.39
CA VAL A 50 -13.78 7.75 -6.63
C VAL A 50 -13.37 7.66 -5.17
N GLU A 51 -13.03 8.80 -4.57
CA GLU A 51 -12.58 8.89 -3.19
C GLU A 51 -13.54 9.76 -2.37
N ASN A 52 -14.01 9.20 -1.28
CA ASN A 52 -14.74 9.90 -0.22
C ASN A 52 -13.96 9.78 1.09
N LYS A 53 -14.41 10.45 2.14
CA LYS A 53 -13.73 10.46 3.44
C LYS A 53 -13.45 9.06 4.00
N ASN A 54 -14.40 8.13 3.86
CA ASN A 54 -14.32 6.79 4.44
C ASN A 54 -14.43 5.68 3.42
N GLU A 55 -14.41 6.00 2.13
CA GLU A 55 -14.61 5.01 1.08
C GLU A 55 -13.86 5.39 -0.19
N ILE A 56 -13.22 4.39 -0.79
CA ILE A 56 -12.54 4.52 -2.10
C ILE A 56 -13.06 3.39 -2.96
N SER A 57 -13.46 3.69 -4.20
CA SER A 57 -13.93 2.68 -5.14
C SER A 57 -13.28 2.85 -6.51
N PHE A 58 -13.15 1.75 -7.23
CA PHE A 58 -12.61 1.73 -8.59
C PHE A 58 -13.07 0.49 -9.35
N ASP A 59 -12.92 0.51 -10.67
CA ASP A 59 -13.35 -0.58 -11.55
C ASP A 59 -12.51 -1.83 -11.35
N ARG A 60 -13.19 -2.96 -11.12
CA ARG A 60 -12.54 -4.25 -10.90
C ARG A 60 -11.84 -4.78 -12.14
N LEU A 61 -12.48 -4.72 -13.30
CA LEU A 61 -11.89 -5.23 -14.54
C LEU A 61 -10.62 -4.45 -14.90
N LYS A 62 -10.67 -3.15 -14.79
CA LYS A 62 -9.50 -2.30 -15.09
C LYS A 62 -8.38 -2.49 -14.07
N PHE A 63 -8.73 -2.70 -12.80
CA PHE A 63 -7.74 -3.04 -11.78
C PHE A 63 -7.03 -4.36 -12.13
N ASN A 64 -7.76 -5.37 -12.57
CA ASN A 64 -7.21 -6.68 -12.92
C ASN A 64 -6.26 -6.62 -14.14
N LEU A 65 -6.35 -5.57 -14.96
CA LEU A 65 -5.44 -5.34 -16.10
C LEU A 65 -4.13 -4.66 -15.70
N LEU A 66 -4.02 -4.15 -14.48
CA LEU A 66 -2.77 -3.56 -13.99
C LEU A 66 -1.70 -4.62 -13.79
N GLU A 67 -0.43 -4.18 -13.81
CA GLU A 67 0.69 -5.02 -13.38
C GLU A 67 0.59 -5.33 -11.89
N ASP A 68 1.13 -6.47 -11.47
CA ASP A 68 1.09 -6.90 -10.06
C ASP A 68 1.61 -5.84 -9.10
N ILE A 69 2.74 -5.22 -9.43
CA ILE A 69 3.31 -4.15 -8.59
C ILE A 69 2.37 -2.95 -8.49
N GLU A 70 1.69 -2.61 -9.57
CA GLU A 70 0.72 -1.50 -9.60
C GLU A 70 -0.51 -1.80 -8.74
N LYS A 71 -1.02 -3.04 -8.80
CA LYS A 71 -2.13 -3.49 -7.94
C LYS A 71 -1.75 -3.38 -6.46
N LYS A 72 -0.57 -3.88 -6.09
CA LYS A 72 -0.07 -3.82 -4.72
C LYS A 72 0.08 -2.40 -4.24
N LEU A 73 0.69 -1.53 -5.04
CA LEU A 73 0.88 -0.12 -4.71
C LEU A 73 -0.46 0.60 -4.52
N LEU A 74 -1.42 0.37 -5.40
CA LEU A 74 -2.73 0.99 -5.31
C LEU A 74 -3.45 0.59 -4.02
N VAL A 75 -3.57 -0.70 -3.75
CA VAL A 75 -4.24 -1.20 -2.55
C VAL A 75 -3.53 -0.71 -1.29
N LYS A 76 -2.21 -0.84 -1.23
CA LYS A 76 -1.41 -0.41 -0.08
C LYS A 76 -1.58 1.09 0.17
N THR A 77 -1.36 1.91 -0.84
CA THR A 77 -1.44 3.37 -0.72
C THR A 77 -2.83 3.81 -0.28
N LYS A 78 -3.88 3.24 -0.85
CA LYS A 78 -5.25 3.63 -0.53
C LYS A 78 -5.70 3.15 0.84
N CYS A 79 -5.35 1.94 1.24
CA CYS A 79 -5.66 1.48 2.60
C CYS A 79 -4.91 2.28 3.66
N GLU A 80 -3.64 2.53 3.46
CA GLU A 80 -2.80 3.27 4.41
C GLU A 80 -3.12 4.77 4.44
N SER A 81 -3.81 5.30 3.43
CA SER A 81 -4.21 6.72 3.41
C SER A 81 -5.27 7.07 4.45
N PHE A 82 -6.00 6.09 4.98
CA PHE A 82 -7.04 6.35 5.98
C PHE A 82 -6.48 6.63 7.38
N SER A 83 -5.31 6.10 7.71
CA SER A 83 -4.67 6.34 9.00
C SER A 83 -3.19 5.95 8.97
N ASN A 84 -2.35 6.71 9.65
CA ASN A 84 -0.93 6.40 9.80
C ASN A 84 -0.67 5.11 10.62
N SER A 85 -1.68 4.62 11.35
CA SER A 85 -1.57 3.39 12.12
C SER A 85 -1.85 2.11 11.30
N ILE A 86 -2.36 2.25 10.07
CA ILE A 86 -2.67 1.12 9.20
C ILE A 86 -1.43 0.76 8.39
N PHE A 87 -1.02 -0.51 8.48
CA PHE A 87 0.10 -1.03 7.71
C PHE A 87 -0.32 -2.32 7.00
N MET A 88 -0.17 -2.32 5.67
CA MET A 88 -0.51 -3.44 4.80
C MET A 88 0.72 -4.28 4.52
N GLU A 89 0.75 -5.51 5.04
CA GLU A 89 1.81 -6.47 4.74
C GLU A 89 1.57 -7.16 3.39
N LYS A 90 2.62 -7.78 2.86
CA LYS A 90 2.55 -8.53 1.59
C LYS A 90 1.41 -9.55 1.57
N LYS A 91 1.21 -10.29 2.66
CA LYS A 91 0.16 -11.32 2.76
C LYS A 91 -1.25 -10.74 2.54
N HIS A 92 -1.50 -9.53 3.06
CA HIS A 92 -2.78 -8.85 2.88
C HIS A 92 -3.00 -8.46 1.42
N LEU A 93 -1.97 -7.94 0.78
CA LEU A 93 -2.02 -7.53 -0.62
C LEU A 93 -2.24 -8.74 -1.54
N ASP A 94 -1.53 -9.83 -1.29
CA ASP A 94 -1.67 -11.07 -2.07
C ASP A 94 -3.08 -11.64 -1.98
N ILE A 95 -3.69 -11.64 -0.81
CA ILE A 95 -5.07 -12.11 -0.61
C ILE A 95 -6.05 -11.26 -1.44
N VAL A 96 -5.93 -9.95 -1.39
CA VAL A 96 -6.80 -9.04 -2.14
C VAL A 96 -6.68 -9.27 -3.65
N ILE A 97 -5.44 -9.33 -4.14
CA ILE A 97 -5.19 -9.51 -5.58
C ILE A 97 -5.74 -10.83 -6.07
N ASN A 98 -5.50 -11.92 -5.33
CA ASN A 98 -5.99 -13.25 -5.70
C ASN A 98 -7.52 -13.31 -5.69
N LYS A 99 -8.17 -12.68 -4.71
CA LYS A 99 -9.63 -12.61 -4.67
C LYS A 99 -10.21 -11.80 -5.84
N CYS A 100 -9.58 -10.68 -6.18
CA CYS A 100 -10.02 -9.88 -7.33
C CYS A 100 -9.94 -10.62 -8.66
N LEU A 101 -8.97 -11.52 -8.81
CA LEU A 101 -8.78 -12.35 -10.00
C LEU A 101 -9.69 -13.59 -10.01
N SER A 102 -10.27 -13.97 -8.87
CA SER A 102 -11.11 -15.17 -8.76
C SER A 102 -12.44 -14.98 -9.50
N GLU A 103 -13.10 -16.08 -9.80
CA GLU A 103 -14.43 -16.08 -10.44
C GLU A 103 -15.54 -15.60 -9.50
N SER A 104 -15.26 -15.44 -8.21
CA SER A 104 -16.23 -14.96 -7.24
C SER A 104 -16.65 -13.52 -7.56
N ASN A 105 -17.93 -13.33 -7.85
CA ASN A 105 -18.46 -12.00 -8.14
C ASN A 105 -18.48 -11.09 -6.92
N ASN A 106 -18.77 -11.64 -5.75
CA ASN A 106 -18.86 -10.87 -4.51
C ASN A 106 -17.91 -11.44 -3.46
N PHE A 107 -17.16 -10.57 -2.81
CA PHE A 107 -16.39 -10.95 -1.63
C PHE A 107 -16.26 -9.78 -0.66
N SER A 108 -15.93 -10.10 0.59
CA SER A 108 -15.59 -9.14 1.63
C SER A 108 -14.39 -9.65 2.40
N LEU A 109 -13.38 -8.81 2.61
CA LEU A 109 -12.14 -9.15 3.30
C LEU A 109 -11.88 -8.13 4.40
N ASP A 110 -11.63 -8.63 5.60
CA ASP A 110 -11.16 -7.81 6.71
C ASP A 110 -9.65 -7.58 6.57
N MET A 111 -9.25 -6.33 6.65
CA MET A 111 -7.86 -5.90 6.54
C MET A 111 -7.38 -5.29 7.87
N PRO A 112 -6.09 -5.06 8.04
CA PRO A 112 -5.56 -4.44 9.25
C PRO A 112 -6.26 -3.13 9.61
N GLY A 113 -6.41 -2.89 10.91
CA GLY A 113 -7.13 -1.73 11.41
C GLY A 113 -8.63 -1.87 11.20
N THR A 114 -9.24 -0.79 10.75
CA THR A 114 -10.69 -0.71 10.52
C THR A 114 -11.06 -0.81 9.05
N ILE A 115 -10.19 -1.39 8.23
CA ILE A 115 -10.39 -1.46 6.79
C ILE A 115 -11.13 -2.74 6.40
N ILE A 116 -12.14 -2.59 5.55
CA ILE A 116 -12.78 -3.70 4.84
C ILE A 116 -12.68 -3.46 3.34
N ILE A 117 -12.30 -4.50 2.61
CA ILE A 117 -12.29 -4.47 1.14
C ILE A 117 -13.44 -5.35 0.65
N LYS A 118 -14.37 -4.73 -0.06
CA LYS A 118 -15.50 -5.42 -0.68
C LYS A 118 -15.39 -5.34 -2.18
N ALA A 119 -15.90 -6.33 -2.86
CA ALA A 119 -16.02 -6.29 -4.31
C ALA A 119 -17.33 -6.89 -4.77
N ASN A 120 -17.81 -6.38 -5.87
CA ASN A 120 -18.85 -7.02 -6.69
C ASN A 120 -18.26 -7.32 -8.06
N LYS A 121 -19.10 -7.68 -9.01
CA LYS A 121 -18.69 -7.98 -10.39
C LYS A 121 -17.93 -6.80 -11.02
N ASP A 122 -18.34 -5.57 -10.75
CA ASP A 122 -17.89 -4.37 -11.47
C ASP A 122 -16.89 -3.53 -10.70
N LYS A 123 -16.96 -3.51 -9.37
CA LYS A 123 -16.20 -2.59 -8.53
C LYS A 123 -15.48 -3.26 -7.37
N ILE A 124 -14.37 -2.66 -6.98
CA ILE A 124 -13.66 -2.92 -5.72
C ILE A 124 -13.88 -1.68 -4.84
N ILE A 125 -14.24 -1.89 -3.58
CA ILE A 125 -14.56 -0.84 -2.62
C ILE A 125 -13.72 -1.04 -1.36
N ILE A 126 -12.93 -0.04 -1.01
CA ILE A 126 -12.14 0.00 0.23
C ILE A 126 -12.88 0.92 1.20
N LYS A 127 -13.30 0.39 2.33
CA LYS A 127 -14.01 1.14 3.36
C LYS A 127 -13.22 1.21 4.65
N ASN A 128 -13.22 2.37 5.27
CA ASN A 128 -12.77 2.56 6.63
C ASN A 128 -13.98 2.62 7.56
N LEU A 129 -14.09 1.66 8.48
CA LEU A 129 -15.22 1.53 9.39
C LEU A 129 -15.07 2.35 10.67
N VAL A 130 -14.20 3.35 10.69
CA VAL A 130 -14.09 4.23 11.86
C VAL A 130 -15.41 4.95 12.06
N SER A 131 -16.07 4.65 13.18
CA SER A 131 -17.19 5.43 13.66
C SER A 131 -16.68 6.75 14.24
N GLU A 132 -17.27 7.82 13.84
CA GLU A 132 -16.98 9.12 14.43
C GLU A 132 -17.41 9.18 15.90
#